data_df05edc9e4c8cd60cb973e1f8d02c354
#
_entry.id   df05edc9e4c8cd60cb973e1f8d02c354
#
_cell.length_a   1.000
_cell.length_b   1.000
_cell.length_c   1.000
_cell.angle_alpha   90.00
_cell.angle_beta   90.00
_cell.angle_gamma   90.00
#
_symmetry.space_group_name_H-M   'P 1'
#
loop_
_entity.id
_entity.type
_entity.pdbx_description
1 polymer ?
#
loop_
_entity_poly.entity_id
_entity_poly.type
_entity_poly.pdbx_seq_one_letter_code
_entity_poly.pdbx_strand_id
1 'polypeptide(L)'
;MPTSRTFSLFSTFFRIGAFTIGGGYAMIPLIQREIVDNKQWLDEEEFLNMIALAQAAPGVIAVNSAIFIGYRIHGWRGLIASILGAVLPSFAIILLIAMVFRDICQYPAVEAVMKGMRPAVVGLLAAAVIRLSISFVKSLRKMLNEQKGGEK
;
A
#
# COMPACT_ATOMS: atom_id res chain seq x y z
N MET A 1 -12.10 17.42 -23.46
CA MET A 1 -12.38 18.20 -22.23
C MET A 1 -11.47 17.69 -21.13
N PRO A 2 -10.43 18.44 -20.74
CA PRO A 2 -9.38 17.93 -19.82
C PRO A 2 -9.85 17.78 -18.37
N THR A 3 -10.82 18.52 -17.93
CA THR A 3 -11.37 18.50 -16.55
C THR A 3 -12.09 17.20 -16.19
N SER A 4 -12.70 16.54 -17.16
CA SER A 4 -13.43 15.29 -16.98
C SER A 4 -12.48 14.10 -16.62
N ARG A 5 -11.30 14.02 -17.23
CA ARG A 5 -10.33 12.94 -16.95
C ARG A 5 -9.67 13.08 -15.58
N THR A 6 -9.32 14.29 -15.17
CA THR A 6 -8.76 14.57 -13.84
C THR A 6 -9.74 14.22 -12.72
N PHE A 7 -10.99 14.61 -12.86
CA PHE A 7 -12.03 14.28 -11.91
C PHE A 7 -12.34 12.77 -11.87
N SER A 8 -12.31 12.11 -13.04
CA SER A 8 -12.51 10.68 -13.12
C SER A 8 -11.36 9.91 -12.45
N LEU A 9 -10.10 10.35 -12.60
CA LEU A 9 -8.95 9.80 -11.89
C LEU A 9 -9.10 9.96 -10.37
N PHE A 10 -9.42 11.18 -9.92
CA PHE A 10 -9.67 11.44 -8.50
C PHE A 10 -10.74 10.52 -7.94
N SER A 11 -11.91 10.43 -8.59
CA SER A 11 -13.03 9.59 -8.15
C SER A 11 -12.68 8.10 -8.12
N THR A 12 -11.92 7.63 -9.10
CA THR A 12 -11.46 6.23 -9.15
C THR A 12 -10.56 5.91 -7.97
N PHE A 13 -9.51 6.70 -7.75
CA PHE A 13 -8.59 6.48 -6.64
C PHE A 13 -9.25 6.73 -5.28
N PHE A 14 -10.20 7.66 -5.20
CA PHE A 14 -10.98 7.91 -3.99
C PHE A 14 -11.81 6.68 -3.59
N ARG A 15 -12.51 6.07 -4.55
CA ARG A 15 -13.28 4.84 -4.30
C ARG A 15 -12.37 3.68 -3.90
N ILE A 16 -11.25 3.49 -4.59
CA ILE A 16 -10.29 2.44 -4.27
C ILE A 16 -9.70 2.69 -2.87
N GLY A 17 -9.28 3.92 -2.55
CA GLY A 17 -8.74 4.28 -1.24
C GLY A 17 -9.73 4.15 -0.09
N ALA A 18 -11.02 4.43 -0.33
CA ALA A 18 -12.08 4.34 0.68
C ALA A 18 -12.48 2.89 1.00
N PHE A 19 -12.52 2.03 -0.01
CA PHE A 19 -13.08 0.68 0.12
C PHE A 19 -12.04 -0.44 0.20
N THR A 20 -10.75 -0.12 0.08
CA THR A 20 -9.72 -1.15 0.18
C THR A 20 -9.28 -1.34 1.63
N ILE A 21 -9.63 -2.48 2.19
CA ILE A 21 -9.15 -2.94 3.50
C ILE A 21 -8.12 -4.04 3.23
N GLY A 22 -6.83 -3.84 3.59
CA GLY A 22 -5.82 -4.90 3.42
C GLY A 22 -4.43 -4.43 2.99
N GLY A 23 -4.20 -3.11 2.91
CA GLY A 23 -2.88 -2.54 2.59
C GLY A 23 -2.63 -2.34 1.09
N GLY A 24 -1.47 -1.77 0.75
CA GLY A 24 -1.14 -1.32 -0.60
C GLY A 24 -1.18 -2.40 -1.68
N TYR A 25 -0.78 -3.62 -1.36
CA TYR A 25 -0.84 -4.73 -2.32
C TYR A 25 -2.27 -5.16 -2.67
N ALA A 26 -3.21 -5.06 -1.74
CA ALA A 26 -4.62 -5.38 -1.99
C ALA A 26 -5.29 -4.38 -2.93
N MET A 27 -4.71 -3.18 -3.10
CA MET A 27 -5.21 -2.18 -4.04
C MET A 27 -4.84 -2.47 -5.49
N ILE A 28 -3.74 -3.18 -5.76
CA ILE A 28 -3.23 -3.42 -7.11
C ILE A 28 -4.28 -4.07 -8.03
N PRO A 29 -4.93 -5.19 -7.66
CA PRO A 29 -5.96 -5.79 -8.51
C PRO A 29 -7.17 -4.89 -8.74
N LEU A 30 -7.53 -4.06 -7.74
CA LEU A 30 -8.64 -3.13 -7.87
C LEU A 30 -8.32 -1.98 -8.83
N ILE A 31 -7.07 -1.48 -8.79
CA ILE A 31 -6.57 -0.47 -9.72
C ILE A 31 -6.53 -1.05 -11.13
N GLN A 32 -6.01 -2.28 -11.31
CA GLN A 32 -5.97 -2.96 -12.61
C GLN A 32 -7.36 -3.07 -13.20
N ARG A 33 -8.30 -3.64 -12.47
CA ARG A 33 -9.69 -3.79 -12.90
C ARG A 33 -10.31 -2.47 -13.32
N GLU A 34 -10.07 -1.39 -12.59
CA GLU A 34 -10.69 -0.11 -12.90
C GLU A 34 -10.00 0.61 -14.07
N ILE A 35 -8.67 0.57 -14.16
CA ILE A 35 -7.88 1.34 -15.12
C ILE A 35 -7.70 0.58 -16.45
N VAL A 36 -7.47 -0.73 -16.40
CA VAL A 36 -7.25 -1.58 -17.58
C VAL A 36 -8.59 -2.11 -18.09
N ASP A 37 -9.36 -2.84 -17.25
CA ASP A 37 -10.54 -3.56 -17.72
C ASP A 37 -11.73 -2.63 -17.96
N ASN A 38 -12.06 -1.75 -16.99
CA ASN A 38 -13.26 -0.93 -17.06
C ASN A 38 -13.08 0.34 -17.90
N LYS A 39 -11.98 1.07 -17.68
CA LYS A 39 -11.77 2.39 -18.32
C LYS A 39 -10.84 2.34 -19.51
N GLN A 40 -10.06 1.28 -19.66
CA GLN A 40 -9.12 1.10 -20.76
C GLN A 40 -8.20 2.34 -20.96
N TRP A 41 -7.72 2.89 -19.84
CA TRP A 41 -6.83 4.05 -19.89
C TRP A 41 -5.37 3.66 -20.10
N LEU A 42 -5.00 2.44 -19.69
CA LEU A 42 -3.71 1.81 -19.91
C LEU A 42 -3.97 0.39 -20.40
N ASP A 43 -3.05 -0.14 -21.20
CA ASP A 43 -3.00 -1.57 -21.48
C ASP A 43 -2.37 -2.34 -20.29
N GLU A 44 -2.43 -3.67 -20.35
CA GLU A 44 -1.94 -4.52 -19.27
C GLU A 44 -0.41 -4.40 -19.10
N GLU A 45 0.33 -4.29 -20.19
CA GLU A 45 1.78 -4.19 -20.19
C GLU A 45 2.23 -2.84 -19.57
N GLU A 46 1.61 -1.73 -19.99
CA GLU A 46 1.86 -0.42 -19.41
C GLU A 46 1.52 -0.40 -17.91
N PHE A 47 0.41 -1.01 -17.51
CA PHE A 47 0.03 -1.10 -16.11
C PHE A 47 1.07 -1.87 -15.29
N LEU A 48 1.52 -3.04 -15.75
CA LEU A 48 2.54 -3.83 -15.06
C LEU A 48 3.86 -3.07 -14.93
N ASN A 49 4.27 -2.33 -15.96
CA ASN A 49 5.45 -1.48 -15.92
C ASN A 49 5.32 -0.38 -14.86
N MET A 50 4.14 0.27 -14.74
CA MET A 50 3.90 1.29 -13.71
C MET A 50 3.93 0.68 -12.30
N ILE A 51 3.39 -0.51 -12.11
CA ILE A 51 3.43 -1.22 -10.83
C ILE A 51 4.87 -1.63 -10.46
N ALA A 52 5.66 -2.11 -11.42
CA ALA A 52 7.07 -2.42 -11.18
C ALA A 52 7.86 -1.18 -10.73
N LEU A 53 7.66 -0.03 -11.36
CA LEU A 53 8.24 1.24 -10.93
C LEU A 53 7.77 1.65 -9.52
N ALA A 54 6.47 1.47 -9.23
CA ALA A 54 5.92 1.77 -7.91
C ALA A 54 6.51 0.90 -6.80
N GLN A 55 6.87 -0.35 -7.09
CA GLN A 55 7.52 -1.27 -6.14
C GLN A 55 9.00 -0.95 -5.96
N ALA A 56 9.69 -0.47 -6.99
CA ALA A 56 11.09 -0.07 -6.90
C ALA A 56 11.28 1.26 -6.14
N ALA A 57 10.27 2.13 -6.13
CA ALA A 57 10.32 3.41 -5.45
C ALA A 57 10.11 3.23 -3.93
N PRO A 58 10.91 3.90 -3.08
CA PRO A 58 10.70 3.86 -1.64
C PRO A 58 9.37 4.52 -1.26
N GLY A 59 8.59 3.87 -0.40
CA GLY A 59 7.31 4.40 0.08
C GLY A 59 6.16 3.41 0.05
N VAL A 60 4.95 3.93 0.22
CA VAL A 60 3.72 3.12 0.22
C VAL A 60 3.32 2.79 -1.22
N ILE A 61 3.30 1.51 -1.56
CA ILE A 61 3.00 1.02 -2.93
C ILE A 61 1.71 1.63 -3.50
N ALA A 62 0.65 1.75 -2.69
CA ALA A 62 -0.61 2.34 -3.12
C ALA A 62 -0.46 3.78 -3.61
N VAL A 63 0.30 4.59 -2.86
CA VAL A 63 0.55 6.01 -3.20
C VAL A 63 1.48 6.09 -4.41
N ASN A 64 2.55 5.28 -4.44
CA ASN A 64 3.46 5.22 -5.58
C ASN A 64 2.72 4.81 -6.86
N SER A 65 1.84 3.80 -6.79
CA SER A 65 1.02 3.39 -7.94
C SER A 65 0.10 4.52 -8.40
N ALA A 66 -0.53 5.25 -7.49
CA ALA A 66 -1.36 6.40 -7.83
C ALA A 66 -0.55 7.51 -8.52
N ILE A 67 0.69 7.74 -8.07
CA ILE A 67 1.63 8.71 -8.66
C ILE A 67 1.94 8.34 -10.11
N PHE A 68 2.49 7.14 -10.32
CA PHE A 68 2.96 6.73 -11.65
C PHE A 68 1.81 6.59 -12.65
N ILE A 69 0.72 5.95 -12.26
CA ILE A 69 -0.47 5.77 -13.10
C ILE A 69 -1.12 7.12 -13.41
N GLY A 70 -1.32 7.97 -12.39
CA GLY A 70 -1.91 9.28 -12.56
C GLY A 70 -1.10 10.18 -13.47
N TYR A 71 0.22 10.16 -13.32
CA TYR A 71 1.15 10.90 -14.19
C TYR A 71 1.12 10.38 -15.63
N ARG A 72 1.11 9.07 -15.82
CA ARG A 72 1.06 8.45 -17.15
C ARG A 72 -0.22 8.81 -17.92
N ILE A 73 -1.37 8.85 -17.23
CA ILE A 73 -2.65 9.11 -17.87
C ILE A 73 -2.89 10.59 -18.17
N HIS A 74 -2.51 11.49 -17.26
CA HIS A 74 -2.83 12.93 -17.42
C HIS A 74 -1.74 13.89 -16.89
N GLY A 75 -0.48 13.48 -16.88
CA GLY A 75 0.65 14.28 -16.44
C GLY A 75 0.51 14.77 -14.99
N TRP A 76 1.03 15.95 -14.68
CA TRP A 76 1.01 16.52 -13.32
C TRP A 76 -0.38 16.68 -12.71
N ARG A 77 -1.37 16.99 -13.52
CA ARG A 77 -2.77 17.11 -13.05
C ARG A 77 -3.34 15.76 -12.66
N GLY A 78 -3.03 14.72 -13.42
CA GLY A 78 -3.41 13.34 -13.11
C GLY A 78 -2.73 12.84 -11.84
N LEU A 79 -1.44 13.10 -11.68
CA LEU A 79 -0.66 12.77 -10.48
C LEU A 79 -1.28 13.36 -9.22
N ILE A 80 -1.53 14.67 -9.20
CA ILE A 80 -2.12 15.34 -8.02
C ILE A 80 -3.51 14.78 -7.72
N ALA A 81 -4.35 14.60 -8.75
CA ALA A 81 -5.71 14.07 -8.56
C ALA A 81 -5.71 12.66 -8.02
N SER A 82 -4.82 11.78 -8.51
CA SER A 82 -4.72 10.39 -8.06
C SER A 82 -4.21 10.27 -6.62
N ILE A 83 -3.20 11.07 -6.23
CA ILE A 83 -2.71 11.10 -4.85
C ILE A 83 -3.80 11.58 -3.90
N LEU A 84 -4.43 12.72 -4.21
CA LEU A 84 -5.50 13.25 -3.39
C LEU A 84 -6.65 12.25 -3.27
N GLY A 85 -7.03 11.61 -4.37
CA GLY A 85 -8.03 10.56 -4.35
C GLY A 85 -7.66 9.39 -3.44
N ALA A 86 -6.43 8.90 -3.51
CA ALA A 86 -5.99 7.75 -2.72
C ALA A 86 -5.85 8.06 -1.22
N VAL A 87 -5.44 9.28 -0.85
CA VAL A 87 -5.10 9.65 0.53
C VAL A 87 -6.27 10.27 1.28
N LEU A 88 -7.09 11.11 0.62
CA LEU A 88 -8.15 11.86 1.26
C LEU A 88 -9.17 11.01 2.03
N PRO A 89 -9.69 9.88 1.50
CA PRO A 89 -10.66 9.09 2.24
C PRO A 89 -10.08 8.53 3.54
N SER A 90 -8.88 8.00 3.50
CA SER A 90 -8.19 7.47 4.69
C SER A 90 -7.91 8.59 5.70
N PHE A 91 -7.46 9.74 5.24
CA PHE A 91 -7.22 10.91 6.07
C PHE A 91 -8.50 11.40 6.75
N ALA A 92 -9.61 11.50 6.00
CA ALA A 92 -10.90 11.93 6.55
C ALA A 92 -11.42 10.93 7.60
N ILE A 93 -11.32 9.63 7.34
CA ILE A 93 -11.74 8.58 8.28
C ILE A 93 -10.91 8.65 9.57
N ILE A 94 -9.59 8.77 9.46
CA ILE A 94 -8.70 8.89 10.63
C ILE A 94 -9.02 10.15 11.44
N LEU A 95 -9.32 11.27 10.79
CA LEU A 95 -9.68 12.52 11.44
C LEU A 95 -11.00 12.39 12.21
N LEU A 96 -12.02 11.78 11.59
CA LEU A 96 -13.31 11.52 12.25
C LEU A 96 -13.14 10.59 13.46
N ILE A 97 -12.36 9.51 13.30
CA ILE A 97 -12.05 8.61 14.41
C ILE A 97 -11.32 9.37 15.52
N ALA A 98 -10.34 10.21 15.19
CA ALA A 98 -9.55 10.94 16.17
C ALA A 98 -10.39 11.91 17.01
N MET A 99 -11.41 12.55 16.43
CA MET A 99 -12.34 13.42 17.16
C MET A 99 -13.13 12.67 18.24
N VAL A 100 -13.58 11.45 17.91
CA VAL A 100 -14.38 10.63 18.82
C VAL A 100 -13.49 9.80 19.76
N PHE A 101 -12.30 9.47 19.33
CA PHE A 101 -11.36 8.60 20.03
C PHE A 101 -10.90 9.16 21.39
N ARG A 102 -10.81 10.48 21.49
CA ARG A 102 -10.43 11.15 22.74
C ARG A 102 -11.40 10.85 23.88
N ASP A 103 -12.69 10.81 23.58
CA ASP A 103 -13.73 10.55 24.58
C ASP A 103 -13.84 9.04 24.88
N ILE A 104 -13.64 8.20 23.85
CA ILE A 104 -13.67 6.74 23.99
C ILE A 104 -12.47 6.21 24.78
N CYS A 105 -11.29 6.82 24.63
CA CYS A 105 -10.09 6.39 25.37
C CYS A 105 -10.19 6.57 26.89
N GLN A 106 -11.14 7.31 27.39
CA GLN A 106 -11.38 7.49 28.83
C GLN A 106 -12.08 6.27 29.47
N TYR A 107 -12.66 5.40 28.67
CA TYR A 107 -13.30 4.18 29.18
C TYR A 107 -12.24 3.14 29.59
N PRO A 108 -12.31 2.59 30.83
CA PRO A 108 -11.33 1.63 31.34
C PRO A 108 -11.13 0.39 30.44
N ALA A 109 -12.21 -0.07 29.80
CA ALA A 109 -12.17 -1.21 28.89
C ALA A 109 -11.32 -0.92 27.64
N VAL A 110 -11.44 0.29 27.09
CA VAL A 110 -10.66 0.71 25.90
C VAL A 110 -9.18 0.89 26.27
N GLU A 111 -8.92 1.47 27.44
CA GLU A 111 -7.56 1.62 27.96
C GLU A 111 -6.87 0.25 28.16
N ALA A 112 -7.59 -0.73 28.70
CA ALA A 112 -7.08 -2.08 28.88
C ALA A 112 -6.73 -2.75 27.54
N VAL A 113 -7.59 -2.64 26.52
CA VAL A 113 -7.33 -3.14 25.16
C VAL A 113 -6.11 -2.48 24.56
N MET A 114 -5.99 -1.16 24.66
CA MET A 114 -4.83 -0.41 24.12
C MET A 114 -3.53 -0.79 24.84
N LYS A 115 -3.57 -0.99 26.15
CA LYS A 115 -2.40 -1.47 26.92
C LYS A 115 -1.98 -2.89 26.49
N GLY A 116 -2.93 -3.76 26.17
CA GLY A 116 -2.67 -5.12 25.67
C GLY A 116 -2.11 -5.15 24.23
N MET A 117 -2.57 -4.25 23.37
CA MET A 117 -2.10 -4.18 21.97
C MET A 117 -0.63 -3.75 21.83
N ARG A 118 -0.14 -2.85 22.69
CA ARG A 118 1.24 -2.36 22.61
C ARG A 118 2.28 -3.49 22.70
N PRO A 119 2.27 -4.36 23.74
CA PRO A 119 3.23 -5.47 23.82
C PRO A 119 3.00 -6.52 22.71
N ALA A 120 1.77 -6.72 22.24
CA ALA A 120 1.47 -7.63 21.16
C ALA A 120 2.15 -7.20 19.84
N VAL A 121 2.10 -5.91 19.51
CA VAL A 121 2.80 -5.36 18.33
C VAL A 121 4.32 -5.52 18.45
N VAL A 122 4.89 -5.24 19.62
CA VAL A 122 6.32 -5.45 19.87
C VAL A 122 6.70 -6.93 19.71
N GLY A 123 5.89 -7.84 20.23
CA GLY A 123 6.07 -9.28 20.07
C GLY A 123 6.02 -9.75 18.61
N LEU A 124 5.08 -9.22 17.82
CA LEU A 124 4.97 -9.51 16.39
C LEU A 124 6.20 -9.01 15.61
N LEU A 125 6.66 -7.79 15.89
CA LEU A 125 7.86 -7.24 15.27
C LEU A 125 9.10 -8.06 15.62
N ALA A 126 9.29 -8.42 16.90
CA ALA A 126 10.38 -9.28 17.34
C ALA A 126 10.34 -10.64 16.66
N ALA A 127 9.17 -11.28 16.59
CA ALA A 127 8.99 -12.55 15.90
C ALA A 127 9.31 -12.47 14.39
N ALA A 128 8.92 -11.37 13.73
CA ALA A 128 9.24 -11.13 12.32
C ALA A 128 10.76 -11.00 12.10
N VAL A 129 11.44 -10.23 12.94
CA VAL A 129 12.90 -10.06 12.86
C VAL A 129 13.62 -11.40 13.07
N ILE A 130 13.22 -12.17 14.09
CA ILE A 130 13.81 -13.49 14.37
C ILE A 130 13.59 -14.43 13.19
N ARG A 131 12.37 -14.50 12.62
CA ARG A 131 12.09 -15.33 11.45
C ARG A 131 12.94 -14.96 10.23
N LEU A 132 13.05 -13.67 9.94
CA LEU A 132 13.87 -13.19 8.81
C LEU A 132 15.34 -13.53 9.03
N SER A 133 15.87 -13.32 10.24
CA SER A 133 17.26 -13.66 10.59
C SER A 133 17.55 -15.15 10.42
N ILE A 134 16.66 -16.02 10.92
CA ILE A 134 16.78 -17.48 10.77
C ILE A 134 16.73 -17.88 9.29
N SER A 135 15.81 -17.31 8.52
CA SER A 135 15.66 -17.59 7.09
C SER A 135 16.91 -17.18 6.31
N PHE A 136 17.47 -16.01 6.61
CA PHE A 136 18.68 -15.48 6.01
C PHE A 136 19.89 -16.38 6.30
N VAL A 137 20.09 -16.79 7.57
CA VAL A 137 21.17 -17.70 7.97
C VAL A 137 21.05 -19.05 7.29
N LYS A 138 19.83 -19.60 7.16
CA LYS A 138 19.60 -20.86 6.45
C LYS A 138 19.94 -20.72 4.96
N SER A 139 19.57 -19.61 4.32
CA SER A 139 19.87 -19.35 2.91
C SER A 139 21.38 -19.23 2.66
N LEU A 140 22.08 -18.49 3.52
CA LEU A 140 23.56 -18.40 3.45
C LEU A 140 24.24 -19.75 3.62
N ARG A 141 23.80 -20.55 4.60
CA ARG A 141 24.37 -21.89 4.83
C ARG A 141 24.16 -22.82 3.62
N LYS A 142 23.00 -22.71 2.96
CA LYS A 142 22.71 -23.47 1.73
C LYS A 142 23.66 -23.09 0.61
N MET A 143 23.84 -21.81 0.34
CA MET A 143 24.76 -21.30 -0.70
C MET A 143 26.20 -21.71 -0.43
N LEU A 144 26.67 -21.63 0.80
CA LEU A 144 28.04 -22.06 1.18
C LEU A 144 28.25 -23.57 1.03
N ASN A 145 27.23 -24.41 1.27
CA ASN A 145 27.32 -25.85 1.08
C ASN A 145 27.29 -26.23 -0.41
N GLU A 146 26.56 -25.52 -1.24
CA GLU A 146 26.54 -25.71 -2.69
C GLU A 146 27.90 -25.38 -3.33
N GLN A 147 28.58 -24.33 -2.88
CA GLN A 147 29.94 -23.99 -3.33
C GLN A 147 30.96 -25.05 -2.94
N LYS A 148 30.89 -25.60 -1.72
CA LYS A 148 31.80 -26.69 -1.27
C LYS A 148 31.54 -28.03 -1.96
N GLY A 149 30.33 -28.28 -2.46
CA GLY A 149 29.98 -29.52 -3.17
C GLY A 149 30.39 -29.54 -4.65
N GLY A 150 30.59 -28.35 -5.24
CA GLY A 150 31.03 -28.23 -6.64
C GLY A 150 32.55 -28.30 -6.87
N GLU A 151 33.33 -28.36 -5.79
CA GLU A 151 34.82 -28.48 -5.84
C GLU A 151 35.34 -29.93 -5.69
N LYS A 152 34.43 -30.88 -5.72
CA LYS A 152 34.78 -32.33 -5.74
C LYS A 152 34.33 -32.95 -7.05
#